data_897bec22c2b694233ca56a076d99b21b
#
_entry.id   897bec22c2b694233ca56a076d99b21b
#
_cell.length_a   1.000
_cell.length_b   1.000
_cell.length_c   1.000
_cell.angle_alpha   90.00
_cell.angle_beta   90.00
_cell.angle_gamma   90.00
#
_symmetry.space_group_name_H-M   'P 1'
#
loop_
_entity.id
_entity.type
_entity.pdbx_description
1 polymer ?
#
loop_
_entity_poly.entity_id
_entity_poly.type
_entity_poly.pdbx_seq_one_letter_code
_entity_poly.pdbx_strand_id
1 'polypeptide(L)'
;MRLVLDGVTADIGAPPNDPKWAASMAEPSKYPLTGCVVSYKGFDTAASTLDVDRTNALAAALTGRGWTEVKKRNERKAPDGTVDLVEAAFKKPGWTVVMEYRLFSDNRTLNLNAYDEACVKKVRAAEDAASSN
;
A
#
# COMPACT_ATOMS: atom_id res chain seq x y z
N MET A 1 -3.01 1.50 12.92
CA MET A 1 -2.62 1.66 11.49
C MET A 1 -3.80 1.80 10.54
N ARG A 2 -4.89 1.04 10.76
CA ARG A 2 -6.10 1.18 9.89
C ARG A 2 -6.57 2.63 9.79
N LEU A 3 -6.66 3.33 10.91
CA LEU A 3 -7.08 4.73 10.94
C LEU A 3 -6.11 5.66 10.20
N VAL A 4 -4.82 5.34 10.22
CA VAL A 4 -3.81 6.13 9.49
C VAL A 4 -4.01 5.99 7.99
N LEU A 5 -4.19 4.76 7.49
CA LEU A 5 -4.41 4.53 6.06
C LEU A 5 -5.74 5.14 5.59
N ASP A 6 -6.80 4.96 6.36
CA ASP A 6 -8.11 5.53 6.02
C ASP A 6 -8.08 7.06 6.05
N GLY A 7 -7.36 7.65 7.01
CA GLY A 7 -7.22 9.09 7.11
C GLY A 7 -6.42 9.71 5.96
N VAL A 8 -5.28 9.14 5.63
CA VAL A 8 -4.41 9.68 4.57
C VAL A 8 -5.05 9.54 3.19
N THR A 9 -5.77 8.44 2.94
CA THR A 9 -6.48 8.24 1.66
C THR A 9 -7.70 9.17 1.55
N ALA A 10 -8.44 9.38 2.63
CA ALA A 10 -9.55 10.32 2.66
C ALA A 10 -9.08 11.76 2.40
N ASP A 11 -7.95 12.16 2.98
CA ASP A 11 -7.40 13.52 2.82
C ASP A 11 -7.10 13.88 1.36
N ILE A 12 -6.72 12.92 0.56
CA ILE A 12 -6.41 13.14 -0.87
C ILE A 12 -7.61 12.87 -1.79
N GLY A 13 -8.77 12.55 -1.24
CA GLY A 13 -9.97 12.24 -2.01
C GLY A 13 -9.92 10.90 -2.74
N ALA A 14 -9.10 9.97 -2.28
CA ALA A 14 -9.08 8.61 -2.82
C ALA A 14 -10.35 7.85 -2.43
N PRO A 15 -10.75 6.81 -3.19
CA PRO A 15 -11.90 6.00 -2.82
C PRO A 15 -11.71 5.35 -1.45
N PRO A 16 -12.79 5.01 -0.72
CA PRO A 16 -12.66 4.23 0.51
C PRO A 16 -12.09 2.85 0.22
N ASN A 17 -11.53 2.21 1.26
CA ASN A 17 -11.01 0.85 1.14
C ASN A 17 -12.08 -0.09 0.55
N ASP A 18 -11.73 -0.81 -0.50
CA ASP A 18 -12.67 -1.67 -1.21
C ASP A 18 -13.25 -2.73 -0.26
N PRO A 19 -14.61 -2.83 -0.14
CA PRO A 19 -15.24 -3.76 0.81
C PRO A 19 -14.90 -5.23 0.57
N LYS A 20 -14.78 -5.66 -0.67
CA LYS A 20 -14.42 -7.05 -1.01
C LYS A 20 -12.98 -7.35 -0.61
N TRP A 21 -12.08 -6.39 -0.83
CA TRP A 21 -10.70 -6.50 -0.41
C TRP A 21 -10.58 -6.53 1.12
N ALA A 22 -11.29 -5.64 1.81
CA ALA A 22 -11.33 -5.60 3.27
C ALA A 22 -11.83 -6.92 3.86
N ALA A 23 -12.89 -7.49 3.30
CA ALA A 23 -13.43 -8.79 3.72
C ALA A 23 -12.44 -9.92 3.48
N SER A 24 -11.77 -9.94 2.33
CA SER A 24 -10.74 -10.92 1.99
C SER A 24 -9.55 -10.87 2.96
N MET A 25 -9.09 -9.66 3.30
CA MET A 25 -7.97 -9.47 4.23
C MET A 25 -8.33 -9.81 5.69
N ALA A 26 -9.61 -9.78 6.05
CA ALA A 26 -10.07 -10.14 7.38
C ALA A 26 -10.22 -11.66 7.58
N GLU A 27 -10.22 -12.44 6.50
CA GLU A 27 -10.31 -13.90 6.59
C GLU A 27 -9.01 -14.51 7.12
N PRO A 28 -9.09 -15.62 7.89
CA PRO A 28 -7.90 -16.35 8.28
C PRO A 28 -7.07 -16.77 7.08
N SER A 29 -5.77 -16.52 7.12
CA SER A 29 -4.86 -16.84 6.02
C SER A 29 -3.90 -17.96 6.41
N LYS A 30 -3.56 -18.82 5.42
CA LYS A 30 -2.47 -19.79 5.58
C LYS A 30 -1.09 -19.12 5.52
N TYR A 31 -1.01 -17.86 5.09
CA TYR A 31 0.25 -17.12 4.98
C TYR A 31 0.46 -16.27 6.23
N PRO A 32 1.42 -16.63 7.10
CA PRO A 32 1.61 -15.94 8.38
C PRO A 32 1.85 -14.44 8.26
N LEU A 33 2.50 -14.00 7.18
CA LEU A 33 2.79 -12.58 6.95
C LEU A 33 1.53 -11.74 6.78
N THR A 34 0.40 -12.33 6.38
CA THR A 34 -0.87 -11.61 6.23
C THR A 34 -1.32 -10.97 7.53
N GLY A 35 -1.05 -11.62 8.68
CA GLY A 35 -1.34 -11.07 10.00
C GLY A 35 -0.50 -9.85 10.38
N CYS A 36 0.59 -9.59 9.65
CA CYS A 36 1.50 -8.47 9.89
C CYS A 36 1.18 -7.24 9.04
N VAL A 37 0.16 -7.30 8.19
CA VAL A 37 -0.14 -6.28 7.18
C VAL A 37 -1.49 -5.65 7.45
N VAL A 38 -1.53 -4.31 7.41
CA VAL A 38 -2.78 -3.55 7.27
C VAL A 38 -2.82 -3.03 5.85
N SER A 39 -3.87 -3.36 5.11
CA SER A 39 -3.93 -3.12 3.67
C SER A 39 -5.09 -2.19 3.30
N TYR A 40 -4.84 -1.33 2.32
CA TYR A 40 -5.84 -0.50 1.66
C TYR A 40 -5.79 -0.79 0.17
N LYS A 41 -6.95 -0.90 -0.46
CA LYS A 41 -7.07 -0.98 -1.92
C LYS A 41 -8.21 -0.10 -2.39
N GLY A 42 -7.89 0.84 -3.27
CA GLY A 42 -8.85 1.70 -3.92
C GLY A 42 -8.92 1.41 -5.42
N PHE A 43 -10.13 1.39 -5.96
CA PHE A 43 -10.38 1.29 -7.39
C PHE A 43 -10.90 2.62 -7.91
N ASP A 44 -10.50 2.97 -9.13
CA ASP A 44 -10.98 4.17 -9.82
C ASP A 44 -12.51 4.15 -9.94
N THR A 45 -13.15 5.28 -9.63
CA THR A 45 -14.60 5.45 -9.76
C THR A 45 -14.89 6.79 -10.43
N ALA A 46 -16.13 6.96 -10.92
CA ALA A 46 -16.58 8.24 -11.50
C ALA A 46 -16.50 9.38 -10.47
N ALA A 47 -16.73 9.08 -9.19
CA ALA A 47 -16.69 10.07 -8.11
C ALA A 47 -15.29 10.33 -7.58
N SER A 48 -14.35 9.40 -7.78
CA SER A 48 -12.98 9.49 -7.26
C SER A 48 -12.01 8.85 -8.26
N THR A 49 -11.51 9.67 -9.15
CA THR A 49 -10.55 9.25 -10.19
C THR A 49 -9.16 9.07 -9.59
N LEU A 50 -8.55 7.92 -9.85
CA LEU A 50 -7.17 7.66 -9.48
C LEU A 50 -6.27 8.02 -10.66
N ASP A 51 -5.16 8.72 -10.36
CA ASP A 51 -4.17 9.12 -11.34
C ASP A 51 -2.82 9.34 -10.66
N VAL A 52 -1.81 9.72 -11.43
CA VAL A 52 -0.47 10.00 -10.90
C VAL A 52 -0.50 11.21 -9.95
N ASP A 53 -1.32 12.21 -10.20
CA ASP A 53 -1.44 13.39 -9.35
C ASP A 53 -1.97 13.03 -7.96
N ARG A 54 -2.96 12.13 -7.87
CA ARG A 54 -3.44 11.60 -6.59
C ARG A 54 -2.36 10.80 -5.87
N THR A 55 -1.58 10.05 -6.61
CA THR A 55 -0.44 9.29 -6.07
C THR A 55 0.61 10.23 -5.50
N ASN A 56 0.90 11.34 -6.18
CA ASN A 56 1.80 12.38 -5.69
C ASN A 56 1.26 13.04 -4.43
N ALA A 57 -0.05 13.31 -4.39
CA ALA A 57 -0.71 13.88 -3.21
C ALA A 57 -0.64 12.93 -2.02
N LEU A 58 -0.78 11.63 -2.25
CA LEU A 58 -0.66 10.61 -1.20
C LEU A 58 0.76 10.57 -0.63
N ALA A 59 1.78 10.58 -1.48
CA ALA A 59 3.17 10.62 -1.04
C ALA A 59 3.45 11.88 -0.19
N ALA A 60 2.95 13.04 -0.62
CA ALA A 60 3.07 14.28 0.12
C ALA A 60 2.33 14.22 1.47
N ALA A 61 1.15 13.63 1.51
CA ALA A 61 0.37 13.47 2.74
C ALA A 61 1.06 12.54 3.74
N LEU A 62 1.67 11.45 3.28
CA LEU A 62 2.48 10.58 4.12
C LEU A 62 3.69 11.32 4.69
N THR A 63 4.44 12.02 3.85
CA THR A 63 5.59 12.82 4.28
C THR A 63 5.17 13.90 5.28
N GLY A 64 4.04 14.57 5.04
CA GLY A 64 3.49 15.57 5.95
C GLY A 64 3.08 15.02 7.32
N ARG A 65 2.82 13.72 7.41
CA ARG A 65 2.50 13.01 8.66
C ARG A 65 3.72 12.39 9.33
N GLY A 66 4.92 12.71 8.86
CA GLY A 66 6.17 12.25 9.45
C GLY A 66 6.69 10.93 8.91
N TRP A 67 6.13 10.40 7.84
CA TRP A 67 6.69 9.24 7.15
C TRP A 67 7.89 9.67 6.32
N THR A 68 8.93 8.87 6.32
CA THR A 68 10.15 9.14 5.53
C THR A 68 10.21 8.20 4.34
N GLU A 69 10.33 8.75 3.14
CA GLU A 69 10.55 7.95 1.94
C GLU A 69 11.93 7.31 2.01
N VAL A 70 11.99 5.98 1.91
CA VAL A 70 13.22 5.21 2.15
C VAL A 70 13.89 4.70 0.89
N LYS A 71 13.23 4.85 -0.23
CA LYS A 71 13.73 4.38 -1.52
C LYS A 71 13.23 5.31 -2.60
N LYS A 72 14.09 5.60 -3.58
CA LYS A 72 13.69 6.38 -4.75
C LYS A 72 12.45 5.74 -5.39
N ARG A 73 11.45 6.56 -5.65
CA ARG A 73 10.22 6.17 -6.32
C ARG A 73 10.51 5.50 -7.67
N ASN A 74 9.89 4.35 -7.89
CA ASN A 74 9.96 3.64 -9.14
C ASN A 74 8.73 3.96 -9.99
N GLU A 75 8.95 4.39 -11.23
CA GLU A 75 7.89 4.64 -12.20
C GLU A 75 8.15 3.85 -13.48
N ARG A 76 7.08 3.32 -14.05
CA ARG A 76 7.14 2.67 -15.37
C ARG A 76 6.22 3.40 -16.32
N LYS A 77 6.68 3.61 -17.54
CA LYS A 77 5.90 4.20 -18.62
C LYS A 77 5.51 3.13 -19.63
N ALA A 78 4.25 3.20 -20.08
CA ALA A 78 3.77 2.43 -21.21
C ALA A 78 4.39 2.98 -22.52
N PRO A 79 4.30 2.22 -23.65
CA PRO A 79 4.85 2.69 -24.93
C PRO A 79 4.33 4.04 -25.40
N ASP A 80 3.10 4.42 -25.02
CA ASP A 80 2.51 5.72 -25.34
C ASP A 80 2.99 6.87 -24.44
N GLY A 81 3.88 6.61 -23.48
CA GLY A 81 4.40 7.60 -22.54
C GLY A 81 3.59 7.74 -21.27
N THR A 82 2.44 7.09 -21.14
CA THR A 82 1.61 7.12 -19.95
C THR A 82 2.30 6.36 -18.80
N VAL A 83 2.33 6.95 -17.60
CA VAL A 83 2.81 6.25 -16.41
C VAL A 83 1.77 5.21 -15.99
N ASP A 84 2.14 3.93 -16.01
CA ASP A 84 1.24 2.82 -15.69
C ASP A 84 1.57 2.12 -14.38
N LEU A 85 2.66 2.50 -13.74
CA LEU A 85 3.08 1.97 -12.44
C LEU A 85 3.84 3.04 -11.68
N VAL A 86 3.49 3.19 -10.40
CA VAL A 86 4.26 3.99 -9.44
C VAL A 86 4.39 3.18 -8.17
N GLU A 87 5.62 3.00 -7.69
CA GLU A 87 5.91 2.31 -6.44
C GLU A 87 6.79 3.19 -5.56
N ALA A 88 6.46 3.29 -4.29
CA ALA A 88 7.25 4.00 -3.28
C ALA A 88 7.10 3.34 -1.93
N ALA A 89 8.09 3.51 -1.07
CA ALA A 89 8.08 2.98 0.28
C ALA A 89 8.41 4.08 1.29
N PHE A 90 7.74 4.04 2.43
CA PHE A 90 7.85 5.03 3.50
C PHE A 90 8.01 4.33 4.83
N LYS A 91 8.76 4.93 5.73
CA LYS A 91 9.01 4.39 7.08
C LYS A 91 8.66 5.37 8.18
N LYS A 92 8.16 4.78 9.27
CA LYS A 92 8.12 5.32 10.63
C LYS A 92 8.65 4.24 11.57
N PRO A 93 9.04 4.57 12.81
CA PRO A 93 9.47 3.54 13.75
C PRO A 93 8.45 2.42 13.89
N GLY A 94 8.86 1.19 13.61
CA GLY A 94 8.04 -0.01 13.71
C GLY A 94 7.18 -0.34 12.49
N TRP A 95 7.12 0.55 11.47
CA TRP A 95 6.24 0.36 10.32
C TRP A 95 6.89 0.74 8.99
N THR A 96 6.57 -0.03 7.97
CA THR A 96 6.87 0.30 6.56
C THR A 96 5.57 0.31 5.78
N VAL A 97 5.31 1.40 5.05
CA VAL A 97 4.18 1.49 4.11
C VAL A 97 4.72 1.40 2.69
N VAL A 98 4.19 0.47 1.93
CA VAL A 98 4.45 0.37 0.48
C VAL A 98 3.24 0.89 -0.26
N MET A 99 3.45 1.86 -1.13
CA MET A 99 2.44 2.46 -1.99
C MET A 99 2.63 1.97 -3.42
N GLU A 100 1.54 1.53 -4.04
CA GLU A 100 1.54 1.13 -5.44
C GLU A 100 0.33 1.69 -6.18
N TYR A 101 0.59 2.43 -7.24
CA TYR A 101 -0.41 2.81 -8.24
C TYR A 101 -0.19 1.97 -9.48
N ARG A 102 -1.27 1.45 -10.04
CA ARG A 102 -1.18 0.63 -11.25
C ARG A 102 -2.33 0.95 -12.20
N LEU A 103 -2.01 1.17 -13.45
CA LEU A 103 -2.94 1.25 -14.56
C LEU A 103 -2.80 -0.02 -15.38
N PHE A 104 -3.86 -0.83 -15.41
CA PHE A 104 -3.90 -2.05 -16.21
C PHE A 104 -5.15 -2.01 -17.09
N SER A 105 -4.96 -1.98 -18.41
CA SER A 105 -6.04 -1.72 -19.34
C SER A 105 -6.68 -0.36 -19.01
N ASP A 106 -7.99 -0.29 -18.73
CA ASP A 106 -8.65 0.94 -18.32
C ASP A 106 -8.87 1.02 -16.81
N ASN A 107 -8.33 0.05 -16.05
CA ASN A 107 -8.49 -0.02 -14.61
C ASN A 107 -7.31 0.61 -13.89
N ARG A 108 -7.61 1.52 -12.96
CA ARG A 108 -6.62 2.14 -12.09
C ARG A 108 -6.84 1.69 -10.66
N THR A 109 -5.77 1.26 -10.01
CA THR A 109 -5.80 0.83 -8.62
C THR A 109 -4.73 1.55 -7.82
N LEU A 110 -5.04 1.78 -6.54
CA LEU A 110 -4.10 2.32 -5.57
C LEU A 110 -4.07 1.38 -4.38
N ASN A 111 -2.89 0.87 -4.05
CA ASN A 111 -2.68 -0.03 -2.92
C ASN A 111 -1.74 0.61 -1.91
N LEU A 112 -2.10 0.48 -0.63
CA LEU A 112 -1.21 0.76 0.49
C LEU A 112 -1.13 -0.49 1.35
N ASN A 113 0.08 -0.95 1.62
CA ASN A 113 0.32 -2.05 2.53
C ASN A 113 1.24 -1.58 3.64
N ALA A 114 0.72 -1.56 4.87
CA ALA A 114 1.49 -1.20 6.05
C ALA A 114 1.93 -2.47 6.75
N TYR A 115 3.24 -2.65 6.87
CA TYR A 115 3.86 -3.83 7.48
C TYR A 115 4.35 -3.49 8.89
N ASP A 116 3.88 -4.26 9.87
CA ASP A 116 4.41 -4.22 11.23
C ASP A 116 5.79 -4.92 11.23
N GLU A 117 6.86 -4.16 11.37
CA GLU A 117 8.23 -4.68 11.25
C GLU A 117 8.56 -5.74 12.31
N ALA A 118 8.11 -5.56 13.54
CA ALA A 118 8.34 -6.54 14.61
C ALA A 118 7.60 -7.85 14.32
N CYS A 119 6.37 -7.76 13.83
CA CYS A 119 5.58 -8.92 13.44
C CYS A 119 6.24 -9.67 12.28
N VAL A 120 6.68 -8.98 11.23
CA VAL A 120 7.36 -9.58 10.06
C VAL A 120 8.65 -10.29 10.50
N LYS A 121 9.45 -9.65 11.35
CA LYS A 121 10.69 -10.22 11.86
C LYS A 121 10.43 -11.51 12.64
N LYS A 122 9.40 -11.51 13.49
CA LYS A 122 9.00 -12.67 14.28
C LYS A 122 8.54 -13.84 13.41
N VAL A 123 7.73 -13.56 12.39
CA VAL A 123 7.23 -14.57 11.45
C VAL A 123 8.40 -15.18 10.66
N ARG A 124 9.30 -14.36 10.14
CA ARG A 124 10.48 -14.81 9.40
C ARG A 124 11.41 -15.67 10.27
N ALA A 125 11.62 -15.28 11.52
CA ALA A 125 12.42 -16.06 12.45
C ALA A 125 11.81 -17.44 12.70
N ALA A 126 10.49 -17.54 12.83
CA ALA A 126 9.78 -18.81 12.99
C ALA A 126 9.88 -19.67 11.72
N GLU A 127 9.78 -19.08 10.53
CA GLU A 127 9.95 -19.79 9.25
C GLU A 127 11.38 -20.33 9.09
N ASP A 128 12.39 -19.53 9.42
CA ASP A 128 13.79 -19.93 9.36
C ASP A 128 14.07 -21.10 10.33
N ALA A 129 13.53 -21.05 11.54
CA ALA A 129 13.67 -22.13 12.52
C ALA A 129 13.00 -23.42 12.02
N ALA A 130 11.83 -23.31 11.37
CA ALA A 130 11.14 -24.46 10.78
C ALA A 130 11.92 -25.05 9.59
N SER A 131 12.58 -24.20 8.80
CA SER A 131 13.38 -24.63 7.64
C SER A 131 14.70 -25.28 8.04
N SER A 132 15.21 -25.05 9.26
CA SER A 132 16.48 -25.58 9.75
C SER A 132 16.40 -27.02 10.23
N ASN A 133 15.21 -27.57 10.31
CA ASN A 133 15.00 -28.94 10.80
C ASN A 133 15.00 -29.97 9.64
#